data_093460db7a2140e87c3811ae6eb4b394
#
_entry.id   093460db7a2140e87c3811ae6eb4b394
#
_cell.length_a   1.000
_cell.length_b   1.000
_cell.length_c   1.000
_cell.angle_alpha   90.00
_cell.angle_beta   90.00
_cell.angle_gamma   90.00
#
_symmetry.space_group_name_H-M   'P 1'
#
loop_
_entity.id
_entity.type
_entity.pdbx_description
1 polymer ?
#
loop_
_entity_poly.entity_id
_entity_poly.type
_entity_poly.pdbx_seq_one_letter_code
_entity_poly.pdbx_strand_id
1 'polypeptide(L)'
;DCYTSWCGPCRNMTEHIFPQEKVGDYFNSKFVCVKYDMEKGEGPELGKRFGVRAYPTFLVLRTDGTLVHKLVGGRDADGIIRGVEEAFDASKASGAMEASYQAGERGKEFLLKYLKTLIRFYDPLETVVAGELMDQLSDKEKMSKDYWFLFTNQNLSPAGSNIEKYLLKNYTYFCKSIGKEEVSKEVEKRYMERLMRIFKKEEIMTERQLKALGREID
;
A
#
# COMPACT_ATOMS: atom_id res chain seq x y z
N ASP A 1 -11.96 -15.75 -2.71
CA ASP A 1 -11.48 -15.40 -1.36
C ASP A 1 -10.16 -16.10 -1.09
N CYS A 2 -9.12 -15.33 -0.81
CA CYS A 2 -7.79 -15.79 -0.43
C CYS A 2 -7.65 -15.67 1.09
N TYR A 3 -7.46 -16.79 1.78
CA TYR A 3 -7.40 -16.85 3.24
C TYR A 3 -6.26 -17.73 3.73
N THR A 4 -6.00 -17.71 5.03
CA THR A 4 -5.18 -18.69 5.74
C THR A 4 -5.93 -19.19 6.97
N SER A 5 -5.58 -20.38 7.46
CA SER A 5 -6.27 -21.03 8.60
C SER A 5 -6.13 -20.24 9.92
N TRP A 6 -5.05 -19.49 10.11
CA TRP A 6 -4.79 -18.68 11.31
C TRP A 6 -5.35 -17.26 11.24
N CYS A 7 -5.89 -16.83 10.09
CA CYS A 7 -6.37 -15.49 9.86
C CYS A 7 -7.69 -15.21 10.60
N GLY A 8 -7.64 -14.44 11.68
CA GLY A 8 -8.81 -14.04 12.46
C GLY A 8 -9.87 -13.28 11.65
N PRO A 9 -9.50 -12.19 10.92
CA PRO A 9 -10.44 -11.48 10.04
C PRO A 9 -11.08 -12.38 8.97
N CYS A 10 -10.36 -13.39 8.45
CA CYS A 10 -10.92 -14.32 7.46
C CYS A 10 -12.01 -15.21 8.08
N ARG A 11 -11.81 -15.68 9.33
CA ARG A 11 -12.83 -16.42 10.09
C ARG A 11 -14.06 -15.56 10.30
N ASN A 12 -13.89 -14.32 10.73
CA ASN A 12 -15.02 -13.40 10.91
C ASN A 12 -15.84 -13.22 9.62
N MET A 13 -15.17 -13.08 8.45
CA MET A 13 -15.86 -13.05 7.16
C MET A 13 -16.67 -14.32 6.92
N THR A 14 -16.07 -15.50 7.17
CA THR A 14 -16.70 -16.79 6.92
C THR A 14 -17.89 -17.07 7.87
N GLU A 15 -17.75 -16.71 9.14
CA GLU A 15 -18.72 -17.07 10.18
C GLU A 15 -19.85 -16.05 10.31
N HIS A 16 -19.60 -14.77 10.01
CA HIS A 16 -20.53 -13.70 10.33
C HIS A 16 -20.93 -12.81 9.16
N ILE A 17 -20.14 -12.75 8.09
CA ILE A 17 -20.44 -11.85 6.96
C ILE A 17 -21.00 -12.62 5.77
N PHE A 18 -20.33 -13.66 5.29
CA PHE A 18 -20.79 -14.42 4.12
C PHE A 18 -22.12 -15.15 4.33
N PRO A 19 -22.49 -15.62 5.55
CA PRO A 19 -23.79 -16.26 5.77
C PRO A 19 -24.98 -15.28 5.78
N GLN A 20 -24.76 -13.97 5.75
CA GLN A 20 -25.86 -13.01 5.70
C GLN A 20 -26.60 -13.12 4.36
N GLU A 21 -27.92 -13.18 4.40
CA GLU A 21 -28.82 -13.35 3.25
C GLU A 21 -28.47 -12.35 2.13
N LYS A 22 -28.37 -11.05 2.47
CA LYS A 22 -28.02 -9.99 1.49
C LYS A 22 -26.68 -10.21 0.79
N VAL A 23 -25.70 -10.85 1.45
CA VAL A 23 -24.40 -11.16 0.87
C VAL A 23 -24.53 -12.36 -0.05
N GLY A 24 -25.21 -13.44 0.42
CA GLY A 24 -25.47 -14.61 -0.39
C GLY A 24 -26.26 -14.29 -1.66
N ASP A 25 -27.33 -13.52 -1.56
CA ASP A 25 -28.17 -13.12 -2.71
C ASP A 25 -27.36 -12.31 -3.73
N TYR A 26 -26.56 -11.36 -3.26
CA TYR A 26 -25.72 -10.55 -4.15
C TYR A 26 -24.67 -11.38 -4.88
N PHE A 27 -23.90 -12.19 -4.13
CA PHE A 27 -22.77 -12.92 -4.71
C PHE A 27 -23.22 -14.11 -5.55
N ASN A 28 -24.18 -14.90 -5.09
CA ASN A 28 -24.64 -16.10 -5.80
C ASN A 28 -25.35 -15.77 -7.12
N SER A 29 -25.94 -14.56 -7.23
CA SER A 29 -26.58 -14.12 -8.47
C SER A 29 -25.62 -13.64 -9.54
N LYS A 30 -24.38 -13.26 -9.16
CA LYS A 30 -23.44 -12.56 -10.06
C LYS A 30 -22.10 -13.29 -10.26
N PHE A 31 -21.70 -14.15 -9.32
CA PHE A 31 -20.36 -14.71 -9.27
C PHE A 31 -20.35 -16.20 -9.01
N VAL A 32 -19.35 -16.88 -9.52
CA VAL A 32 -18.90 -18.18 -9.02
C VAL A 32 -17.90 -17.90 -7.89
N CYS A 33 -18.30 -18.15 -6.65
CA CYS A 33 -17.48 -17.86 -5.48
C CYS A 33 -16.63 -19.07 -5.10
N VAL A 34 -15.33 -18.86 -4.99
CA VAL A 34 -14.36 -19.88 -4.57
C VAL A 34 -13.52 -19.38 -3.41
N LYS A 35 -12.97 -20.31 -2.62
CA LYS A 35 -12.17 -20.01 -1.45
C LYS A 35 -10.90 -20.85 -1.49
N TYR A 36 -9.74 -20.19 -1.40
CA TYR A 36 -8.42 -20.82 -1.45
C TYR A 36 -7.64 -20.56 -0.17
N ASP A 37 -7.16 -21.64 0.46
CA ASP A 37 -6.13 -21.55 1.52
C ASP A 37 -4.80 -21.24 0.86
N MET A 38 -4.26 -20.04 1.14
CA MET A 38 -3.06 -19.54 0.48
C MET A 38 -1.77 -20.25 0.92
N GLU A 39 -1.87 -21.17 1.89
CA GLU A 39 -0.76 -22.01 2.36
C GLU A 39 -0.87 -23.45 1.86
N LYS A 40 -1.95 -23.82 1.13
CA LYS A 40 -2.22 -25.19 0.68
C LYS A 40 -2.64 -25.27 -0.78
N GLY A 41 -2.40 -26.43 -1.37
CA GLY A 41 -2.80 -26.74 -2.76
C GLY A 41 -2.29 -25.69 -3.75
N GLU A 42 -3.19 -25.13 -4.54
CA GLU A 42 -2.89 -24.10 -5.56
C GLU A 42 -2.74 -22.69 -4.95
N GLY A 43 -3.06 -22.52 -3.65
CA GLY A 43 -3.05 -21.21 -2.99
C GLY A 43 -1.73 -20.44 -3.11
N PRO A 44 -0.55 -21.04 -2.83
CA PRO A 44 0.73 -20.35 -2.96
C PRO A 44 1.01 -19.80 -4.36
N GLU A 45 0.67 -20.55 -5.41
CA GLU A 45 0.84 -20.11 -6.80
C GLU A 45 -0.11 -18.97 -7.16
N LEU A 46 -1.38 -19.08 -6.75
CA LEU A 46 -2.36 -18.01 -6.92
C LEU A 46 -1.94 -16.75 -6.16
N GLY A 47 -1.43 -16.92 -4.94
CA GLY A 47 -0.91 -15.82 -4.13
C GLY A 47 0.22 -15.07 -4.83
N LYS A 48 1.16 -15.81 -5.41
CA LYS A 48 2.26 -15.23 -6.19
C LYS A 48 1.77 -14.56 -7.46
N ARG A 49 0.90 -15.24 -8.23
CA ARG A 49 0.35 -14.72 -9.50
C ARG A 49 -0.38 -13.39 -9.34
N PHE A 50 -1.20 -13.26 -8.29
CA PHE A 50 -2.02 -12.06 -8.05
C PHE A 50 -1.45 -11.12 -7.00
N GLY A 51 -0.23 -11.35 -6.51
CA GLY A 51 0.43 -10.50 -5.53
C GLY A 51 -0.37 -10.40 -4.23
N VAL A 52 -0.90 -11.51 -3.72
CA VAL A 52 -1.62 -11.56 -2.43
C VAL A 52 -0.61 -11.52 -1.28
N ARG A 53 -0.68 -10.48 -0.44
CA ARG A 53 0.29 -10.23 0.63
C ARG A 53 -0.33 -10.09 2.02
N ALA A 54 -1.66 -9.99 2.09
CA ALA A 54 -2.41 -9.87 3.33
C ALA A 54 -3.74 -10.62 3.21
N TYR A 55 -4.35 -10.97 4.34
CA TYR A 55 -5.58 -11.78 4.38
C TYR A 55 -6.65 -11.12 5.26
N PRO A 56 -7.93 -11.25 4.86
CA PRO A 56 -8.39 -11.80 3.59
C PRO A 56 -8.07 -10.89 2.41
N THR A 57 -7.88 -11.48 1.23
CA THR A 57 -7.86 -10.78 -0.06
C THR A 57 -8.92 -11.39 -0.97
N PHE A 58 -9.74 -10.53 -1.56
CA PHE A 58 -10.77 -10.93 -2.53
C PHE A 58 -10.33 -10.52 -3.93
N LEU A 59 -10.32 -11.49 -4.84
CA LEU A 59 -9.98 -11.29 -6.24
C LEU A 59 -11.25 -11.42 -7.08
N VAL A 60 -11.57 -10.41 -7.85
CA VAL A 60 -12.60 -10.46 -8.88
C VAL A 60 -11.90 -10.74 -10.20
N LEU A 61 -12.18 -11.92 -10.76
CA LEU A 61 -11.56 -12.41 -11.99
C LEU A 61 -12.60 -12.54 -13.09
N ARG A 62 -12.19 -12.39 -14.34
CA ARG A 62 -12.95 -12.84 -15.50
C ARG A 62 -12.86 -14.36 -15.62
N THR A 63 -13.68 -14.94 -16.48
CA THR A 63 -13.68 -16.38 -16.75
C THR A 63 -12.38 -16.89 -17.40
N ASP A 64 -11.61 -16.01 -18.02
CA ASP A 64 -10.28 -16.29 -18.57
C ASP A 64 -9.14 -16.17 -17.52
N GLY A 65 -9.49 -15.85 -16.26
CA GLY A 65 -8.54 -15.67 -15.17
C GLY A 65 -7.85 -14.31 -15.13
N THR A 66 -8.30 -13.33 -15.92
CA THR A 66 -7.80 -11.95 -15.87
C THR A 66 -8.30 -11.25 -14.61
N LEU A 67 -7.41 -10.58 -13.88
CA LEU A 67 -7.74 -9.78 -12.70
C LEU A 67 -8.51 -8.52 -13.12
N VAL A 68 -9.72 -8.37 -12.57
CA VAL A 68 -10.54 -7.17 -12.72
C VAL A 68 -10.33 -6.24 -11.55
N HIS A 69 -10.42 -6.79 -10.33
CA HIS A 69 -10.32 -5.99 -9.11
C HIS A 69 -9.78 -6.82 -7.94
N LYS A 70 -9.14 -6.14 -7.01
CA LYS A 70 -8.60 -6.69 -5.76
C LYS A 70 -9.13 -5.90 -4.56
N LEU A 71 -9.50 -6.60 -3.52
CA LEU A 71 -9.87 -6.03 -2.22
C LEU A 71 -9.02 -6.67 -1.14
N VAL A 72 -8.50 -5.89 -0.21
CA VAL A 72 -7.70 -6.38 0.91
C VAL A 72 -8.36 -6.00 2.23
N GLY A 73 -8.38 -6.93 3.16
CA GLY A 73 -8.90 -6.78 4.52
C GLY A 73 -10.36 -7.18 4.70
N GLY A 74 -10.69 -7.55 5.93
CA GLY A 74 -12.06 -7.87 6.34
C GLY A 74 -12.99 -6.65 6.27
N ARG A 75 -14.27 -6.87 5.97
CA ARG A 75 -15.30 -5.84 5.79
C ARG A 75 -16.61 -6.31 6.39
N ASP A 76 -17.50 -5.36 6.65
CA ASP A 76 -18.91 -5.68 6.88
C ASP A 76 -19.61 -6.06 5.57
N ALA A 77 -20.87 -6.46 5.65
CA ALA A 77 -21.63 -6.94 4.50
C ALA A 77 -21.81 -5.87 3.42
N ASP A 78 -22.07 -4.64 3.79
CA ASP A 78 -22.20 -3.53 2.82
C ASP A 78 -20.85 -3.14 2.24
N GLY A 79 -19.79 -3.21 3.04
CA GLY A 79 -18.44 -2.92 2.62
C GLY A 79 -17.87 -3.92 1.60
N ILE A 80 -18.17 -5.22 1.74
CA ILE A 80 -17.74 -6.23 0.76
C ILE A 80 -18.51 -6.08 -0.56
N ILE A 81 -19.82 -5.83 -0.50
CA ILE A 81 -20.65 -5.61 -1.70
C ILE A 81 -20.16 -4.36 -2.43
N ARG A 82 -20.11 -3.20 -1.75
CA ARG A 82 -19.59 -1.95 -2.38
C ARG A 82 -18.20 -2.10 -2.95
N GLY A 83 -17.32 -2.79 -2.22
CA GLY A 83 -15.96 -3.01 -2.69
C GLY A 83 -15.89 -3.84 -3.97
N VAL A 84 -16.69 -4.90 -4.08
CA VAL A 84 -16.75 -5.71 -5.31
C VAL A 84 -17.42 -4.95 -6.45
N GLU A 85 -18.39 -4.06 -6.17
CA GLU A 85 -19.00 -3.20 -7.19
C GLU A 85 -17.99 -2.25 -7.86
N GLU A 86 -16.89 -1.90 -7.18
CA GLU A 86 -15.79 -1.15 -7.80
C GLU A 86 -15.17 -1.86 -9.00
N ALA A 87 -15.30 -3.21 -9.09
CA ALA A 87 -14.85 -3.98 -10.25
C ALA A 87 -15.58 -3.61 -11.56
N PHE A 88 -16.81 -3.11 -11.45
CA PHE A 88 -17.64 -2.71 -12.61
C PHE A 88 -17.43 -1.26 -13.04
N ASP A 89 -16.67 -0.49 -12.28
CA ASP A 89 -16.29 0.88 -12.60
C ASP A 89 -14.83 0.90 -13.07
N ALA A 90 -14.60 1.07 -14.38
CA ALA A 90 -13.27 1.07 -14.97
C ALA A 90 -12.34 2.13 -14.33
N SER A 91 -12.90 3.21 -13.77
CA SER A 91 -12.12 4.22 -13.08
C SER A 91 -11.64 3.79 -11.69
N LYS A 92 -12.23 2.74 -11.09
CA LYS A 92 -11.94 2.23 -9.75
C LYS A 92 -11.34 0.83 -9.76
N ALA A 93 -11.59 0.05 -10.82
CA ALA A 93 -11.11 -1.30 -10.97
C ALA A 93 -9.57 -1.33 -10.97
N SER A 94 -8.97 -2.03 -10.00
CA SER A 94 -7.51 -2.06 -9.86
C SER A 94 -6.80 -2.72 -11.03
N GLY A 95 -7.40 -3.72 -11.66
CA GLY A 95 -6.85 -4.34 -12.87
C GLY A 95 -6.81 -3.38 -14.06
N ALA A 96 -7.80 -2.47 -14.20
CA ALA A 96 -7.78 -1.43 -15.22
C ALA A 96 -6.67 -0.40 -14.96
N MET A 97 -6.45 -0.02 -13.70
CA MET A 97 -5.34 0.88 -13.34
C MET A 97 -3.98 0.23 -13.62
N GLU A 98 -3.81 -1.03 -13.27
CA GLU A 98 -2.59 -1.78 -13.58
C GLU A 98 -2.33 -1.84 -15.09
N ALA A 99 -3.34 -2.18 -15.90
CA ALA A 99 -3.24 -2.20 -17.35
C ALA A 99 -2.87 -0.83 -17.93
N SER A 100 -3.47 0.26 -17.44
CA SER A 100 -3.15 1.63 -17.85
C SER A 100 -1.70 2.00 -17.50
N TYR A 101 -1.23 1.63 -16.31
CA TYR A 101 0.16 1.84 -15.91
C TYR A 101 1.14 1.08 -16.82
N GLN A 102 0.86 -0.18 -17.12
CA GLN A 102 1.66 -0.99 -18.04
C GLN A 102 1.64 -0.46 -19.48
N ALA A 103 0.54 0.16 -19.90
CA ALA A 103 0.41 0.85 -21.18
C ALA A 103 1.15 2.21 -21.24
N GLY A 104 1.75 2.65 -20.13
CA GLY A 104 2.54 3.88 -20.08
C GLY A 104 1.81 5.11 -19.56
N GLU A 105 0.59 4.98 -19.01
CA GLU A 105 -0.07 6.10 -18.35
C GLU A 105 0.73 6.56 -17.13
N ARG A 106 1.10 7.86 -17.10
CA ARG A 106 1.95 8.47 -16.07
C ARG A 106 1.45 9.84 -15.62
N GLY A 107 0.23 10.22 -15.96
CA GLY A 107 -0.34 11.50 -15.52
C GLY A 107 -0.35 11.61 -13.98
N LYS A 108 -0.06 12.79 -13.43
CA LYS A 108 0.05 13.02 -11.97
C LYS A 108 -1.18 12.54 -11.19
N GLU A 109 -2.39 12.84 -11.67
CA GLU A 109 -3.64 12.41 -11.03
C GLU A 109 -3.80 10.89 -11.06
N PHE A 110 -3.45 10.26 -12.18
CA PHE A 110 -3.45 8.81 -12.32
C PHE A 110 -2.45 8.17 -11.36
N LEU A 111 -1.20 8.63 -11.34
CA LEU A 111 -0.17 8.10 -10.44
C LEU A 111 -0.57 8.22 -8.96
N LEU A 112 -1.16 9.35 -8.56
CA LEU A 112 -1.66 9.53 -7.19
C LEU A 112 -2.74 8.50 -6.84
N LYS A 113 -3.69 8.27 -7.74
CA LYS A 113 -4.78 7.32 -7.54
C LYS A 113 -4.26 5.88 -7.52
N TYR A 114 -3.38 5.54 -8.46
CA TYR A 114 -2.77 4.22 -8.55
C TYR A 114 -1.89 3.92 -7.33
N LEU A 115 -1.07 4.89 -6.89
CA LEU A 115 -0.28 4.77 -5.68
C LEU A 115 -1.12 4.47 -4.44
N LYS A 116 -2.22 5.20 -4.24
CA LYS A 116 -3.16 4.93 -3.12
C LYS A 116 -3.75 3.51 -3.18
N THR A 117 -3.95 2.99 -4.38
CA THR A 117 -4.42 1.62 -4.59
C THR A 117 -3.35 0.59 -4.23
N LEU A 118 -2.10 0.81 -4.67
CA LEU A 118 -0.95 -0.05 -4.35
C LEU A 118 -0.68 -0.12 -2.85
N ILE A 119 -0.72 1.03 -2.16
CA ILE A 119 -0.59 1.11 -0.69
C ILE A 119 -1.63 0.22 0.01
N ARG A 120 -2.88 0.27 -0.43
CA ARG A 120 -3.96 -0.56 0.12
C ARG A 120 -3.73 -2.06 -0.08
N PHE A 121 -2.95 -2.43 -1.10
CA PHE A 121 -2.64 -3.81 -1.45
C PHE A 121 -1.30 -4.29 -0.91
N TYR A 122 -0.56 -3.42 -0.23
CA TYR A 122 0.83 -3.69 0.19
C TYR A 122 1.71 -4.10 -0.99
N ASP A 123 1.48 -3.50 -2.15
CA ASP A 123 2.18 -3.85 -3.37
C ASP A 123 3.54 -3.13 -3.45
N PRO A 124 4.68 -3.86 -3.60
CA PRO A 124 6.00 -3.24 -3.59
C PRO A 124 6.22 -2.24 -4.75
N LEU A 125 5.38 -2.28 -5.79
CA LEU A 125 5.41 -1.27 -6.86
C LEU A 125 5.08 0.15 -6.32
N GLU A 126 4.46 0.25 -5.12
CA GLU A 126 4.17 1.53 -4.47
C GLU A 126 5.41 2.42 -4.34
N THR A 127 6.58 1.85 -4.07
CA THR A 127 7.84 2.60 -3.94
C THR A 127 8.27 3.25 -5.27
N VAL A 128 8.12 2.51 -6.36
CA VAL A 128 8.45 3.00 -7.72
C VAL A 128 7.48 4.10 -8.13
N VAL A 129 6.18 3.85 -7.99
CA VAL A 129 5.13 4.81 -8.37
C VAL A 129 5.20 6.07 -7.50
N ALA A 130 5.57 5.96 -6.22
CA ALA A 130 5.82 7.11 -5.36
C ALA A 130 6.97 7.98 -5.88
N GLY A 131 8.07 7.37 -6.36
CA GLY A 131 9.17 8.09 -7.00
C GLY A 131 8.73 8.82 -8.27
N GLU A 132 8.02 8.15 -9.17
CA GLU A 132 7.48 8.74 -10.40
C GLU A 132 6.51 9.90 -10.11
N LEU A 133 5.68 9.78 -9.09
CA LEU A 133 4.80 10.85 -8.64
C LEU A 133 5.60 12.04 -8.10
N MET A 134 6.61 11.78 -7.24
CA MET A 134 7.48 12.82 -6.68
C MET A 134 8.17 13.65 -7.77
N ASP A 135 8.57 13.04 -8.88
CA ASP A 135 9.24 13.74 -9.99
C ASP A 135 8.32 14.73 -10.71
N GLN A 136 7.01 14.53 -10.63
CA GLN A 136 6.01 15.42 -11.25
C GLN A 136 5.48 16.51 -10.32
N LEU A 137 5.73 16.39 -9.01
CA LEU A 137 5.27 17.39 -8.05
C LEU A 137 6.19 18.60 -8.02
N SER A 138 5.61 19.80 -8.03
CA SER A 138 6.33 21.03 -7.68
C SER A 138 6.74 21.01 -6.20
N ASP A 139 7.73 21.81 -5.82
CA ASP A 139 8.16 21.91 -4.42
C ASP A 139 7.02 22.34 -3.49
N LYS A 140 6.14 23.21 -3.95
CA LYS A 140 4.97 23.63 -3.19
C LYS A 140 4.01 22.46 -2.92
N GLU A 141 3.77 21.60 -3.91
CA GLU A 141 2.93 20.40 -3.76
C GLU A 141 3.61 19.39 -2.83
N LYS A 142 4.90 19.09 -3.03
CA LYS A 142 5.67 18.16 -2.17
C LYS A 142 5.58 18.52 -0.70
N MET A 143 5.57 19.82 -0.39
CA MET A 143 5.53 20.34 0.98
C MET A 143 4.10 20.61 1.48
N SER A 144 3.06 20.19 0.76
CA SER A 144 1.66 20.33 1.19
C SER A 144 1.20 19.14 2.04
N LYS A 145 0.13 19.35 2.83
CA LYS A 145 -0.50 18.29 3.62
C LYS A 145 -1.05 17.16 2.75
N ASP A 146 -1.47 17.45 1.52
CA ASP A 146 -2.05 16.46 0.60
C ASP A 146 -1.04 15.36 0.21
N TYR A 147 0.25 15.69 0.20
CA TYR A 147 1.33 14.79 -0.17
C TYR A 147 2.22 14.39 1.02
N TRP A 148 1.89 14.82 2.24
CA TRP A 148 2.66 14.50 3.44
C TRP A 148 2.78 12.99 3.69
N PHE A 149 1.77 12.22 3.27
CA PHE A 149 1.78 10.75 3.37
C PHE A 149 2.96 10.09 2.61
N LEU A 150 3.51 10.72 1.57
CA LEU A 150 4.69 10.22 0.85
C LEU A 150 5.92 10.16 1.75
N PHE A 151 5.98 11.02 2.77
CA PHE A 151 7.08 11.12 3.70
C PHE A 151 6.86 10.32 4.99
N THR A 152 5.63 10.09 5.40
CA THR A 152 5.30 9.36 6.63
C THR A 152 5.11 7.86 6.44
N ASN A 153 4.89 7.40 5.21
CA ASN A 153 4.82 5.98 4.91
C ASN A 153 6.23 5.45 4.58
N GLN A 154 6.73 4.57 5.43
CA GLN A 154 8.09 4.01 5.32
C GLN A 154 8.31 3.18 4.05
N ASN A 155 7.28 2.52 3.53
CA ASN A 155 7.40 1.79 2.27
C ASN A 155 7.62 2.73 1.08
N LEU A 156 7.04 3.92 1.11
CA LEU A 156 7.20 4.93 0.05
C LEU A 156 8.51 5.69 0.19
N SER A 157 8.95 5.89 1.42
CA SER A 157 10.13 6.67 1.78
C SER A 157 11.10 5.87 2.64
N PRO A 158 11.63 4.74 2.12
CA PRO A 158 12.59 3.94 2.87
C PRO A 158 13.88 4.72 3.13
N ALA A 159 14.63 4.30 4.15
CA ALA A 159 15.88 4.94 4.54
C ALA A 159 16.86 5.04 3.36
N GLY A 160 17.41 6.23 3.14
CA GLY A 160 18.33 6.53 2.04
C GLY A 160 17.67 6.81 0.70
N SER A 161 16.33 6.72 0.60
CA SER A 161 15.58 7.04 -0.62
C SER A 161 15.67 8.53 -0.98
N ASN A 162 15.35 8.86 -2.23
CA ASN A 162 15.29 10.26 -2.67
C ASN A 162 14.17 11.03 -1.94
N ILE A 163 13.07 10.36 -1.58
CA ILE A 163 11.97 10.97 -0.84
C ILE A 163 12.44 11.34 0.57
N GLU A 164 13.10 10.43 1.29
CA GLU A 164 13.67 10.75 2.61
C GLU A 164 14.70 11.88 2.54
N LYS A 165 15.65 11.80 1.60
CA LYS A 165 16.66 12.85 1.40
C LYS A 165 16.02 14.20 1.13
N TYR A 166 14.93 14.24 0.36
CA TYR A 166 14.18 15.46 0.10
C TYR A 166 13.57 16.04 1.38
N LEU A 167 12.96 15.20 2.23
CA LEU A 167 12.42 15.60 3.53
C LEU A 167 13.50 16.23 4.41
N LEU A 168 14.62 15.53 4.61
CA LEU A 168 15.70 15.98 5.49
C LEU A 168 16.33 17.29 4.97
N LYS A 169 16.58 17.39 3.67
CA LYS A 169 17.11 18.61 3.05
C LYS A 169 16.20 19.83 3.21
N ASN A 170 14.88 19.60 3.21
CA ASN A 170 13.87 20.66 3.25
C ASN A 170 13.14 20.75 4.60
N TYR A 171 13.72 20.22 5.67
CA TYR A 171 13.13 20.13 7.01
C TYR A 171 12.47 21.43 7.47
N THR A 172 13.19 22.57 7.37
CA THR A 172 12.67 23.87 7.81
C THR A 172 11.43 24.32 7.04
N TYR A 173 11.34 23.99 5.76
CA TYR A 173 10.18 24.32 4.94
C TYR A 173 8.98 23.42 5.31
N PHE A 174 9.23 22.14 5.53
CA PHE A 174 8.19 21.21 6.03
C PHE A 174 7.65 21.64 7.40
N CYS A 175 8.52 22.08 8.33
CA CYS A 175 8.08 22.62 9.61
C CYS A 175 7.14 23.83 9.48
N LYS A 176 7.32 24.66 8.46
CA LYS A 176 6.45 25.81 8.21
C LYS A 176 5.11 25.43 7.58
N SER A 177 5.08 24.43 6.71
CA SER A 177 3.89 24.05 5.93
C SER A 177 3.03 22.98 6.60
N ILE A 178 3.65 22.02 7.27
CA ILE A 178 3.00 20.89 7.94
C ILE A 178 2.79 21.17 9.43
N GLY A 179 3.86 21.66 10.08
CA GLY A 179 3.93 21.91 11.53
C GLY A 179 5.21 21.30 12.11
N LYS A 180 5.88 22.07 12.98
CA LYS A 180 7.17 21.68 13.55
C LYS A 180 7.09 20.37 14.33
N GLU A 181 6.09 20.22 15.17
CA GLU A 181 5.93 19.04 16.03
C GLU A 181 5.77 17.75 15.21
N GLU A 182 4.90 17.77 14.19
CA GLU A 182 4.63 16.63 13.34
C GLU A 182 5.85 16.21 12.53
N VAL A 183 6.56 17.19 11.94
CA VAL A 183 7.76 16.93 11.14
C VAL A 183 8.91 16.44 12.02
N SER A 184 9.14 17.06 13.20
CA SER A 184 10.18 16.61 14.12
C SER A 184 9.94 15.19 14.58
N LYS A 185 8.70 14.84 14.94
CA LYS A 185 8.34 13.46 15.35
C LYS A 185 8.62 12.43 14.26
N GLU A 186 8.31 12.75 13.00
CA GLU A 186 8.60 11.83 11.89
C GLU A 186 10.10 11.68 11.65
N VAL A 187 10.86 12.78 11.72
CA VAL A 187 12.32 12.76 11.54
C VAL A 187 12.99 12.01 12.69
N GLU A 188 12.62 12.28 13.93
CA GLU A 188 13.11 11.55 15.12
C GLU A 188 12.86 10.05 15.02
N LYS A 189 11.65 9.66 14.61
CA LYS A 189 11.29 8.25 14.38
C LYS A 189 12.25 7.59 13.39
N ARG A 190 12.57 8.25 12.28
CA ARG A 190 13.49 7.74 11.26
C ARG A 190 14.91 7.54 11.80
N TYR A 191 15.41 8.52 12.55
CA TYR A 191 16.72 8.40 13.19
C TYR A 191 16.75 7.27 14.21
N MET A 192 15.72 7.13 15.04
CA MET A 192 15.62 6.04 16.01
C MET A 192 15.59 4.66 15.33
N GLU A 193 14.83 4.50 14.26
CA GLU A 193 14.78 3.25 13.49
C GLU A 193 16.13 2.93 12.86
N ARG A 194 16.84 3.94 12.34
CA ARG A 194 18.17 3.77 11.79
C ARG A 194 19.18 3.37 12.87
N LEU A 195 19.16 4.02 14.03
CA LEU A 195 20.00 3.66 15.17
C LEU A 195 19.72 2.23 15.64
N MET A 196 18.45 1.81 15.66
CA MET A 196 18.10 0.43 16.03
C MET A 196 18.64 -0.60 15.02
N ARG A 197 18.60 -0.32 13.70
CA ARG A 197 19.22 -1.21 12.69
C ARG A 197 20.74 -1.32 12.87
N ILE A 198 21.40 -0.20 13.16
CA ILE A 198 22.85 -0.19 13.44
C ILE A 198 23.15 -1.00 14.68
N PHE A 199 22.39 -0.81 15.76
CA PHE A 199 22.55 -1.55 17.01
C PHE A 199 22.34 -3.06 16.82
N LYS A 200 21.36 -3.46 16.01
CA LYS A 200 21.09 -4.86 15.65
C LYS A 200 22.07 -5.43 14.63
N LYS A 201 23.05 -4.65 14.17
CA LYS A 201 23.99 -4.99 13.10
C LYS A 201 23.34 -5.31 11.74
N GLU A 202 22.12 -4.86 11.54
CA GLU A 202 21.38 -4.95 10.26
C GLU A 202 21.89 -3.88 9.26
N GLU A 203 22.49 -2.80 9.77
CA GLU A 203 23.16 -1.75 9.01
C GLU A 203 24.57 -1.58 9.56
N ILE A 204 25.59 -1.68 8.70
CA ILE A 204 26.97 -1.48 9.06
C ILE A 204 27.40 -0.09 8.62
N MET A 205 27.88 0.72 9.56
CA MET A 205 28.38 2.07 9.28
C MET A 205 29.86 2.18 9.64
N THR A 206 30.58 2.92 8.80
CA THR A 206 31.94 3.33 9.13
C THR A 206 31.91 4.40 10.23
N GLU A 207 33.02 4.56 10.96
CA GLU A 207 33.16 5.59 12.00
C GLU A 207 32.86 7.01 11.47
N ARG A 208 33.26 7.30 10.21
CA ARG A 208 32.97 8.56 9.54
C ARG A 208 31.47 8.79 9.35
N GLN A 209 30.74 7.75 8.95
CA GLN A 209 29.29 7.80 8.77
C GLN A 209 28.56 7.96 10.10
N LEU A 210 29.01 7.29 11.17
CA LEU A 210 28.47 7.46 12.52
C LEU A 210 28.64 8.89 13.03
N LYS A 211 29.84 9.48 12.84
CA LYS A 211 30.09 10.88 13.19
C LYS A 211 29.23 11.86 12.38
N ALA A 212 28.97 11.56 11.10
CA ALA A 212 28.08 12.37 10.27
C ALA A 212 26.63 12.30 10.77
N LEU A 213 26.13 11.10 11.08
CA LEU A 213 24.79 10.88 11.63
C LEU A 213 24.58 11.63 12.96
N GLY A 214 25.59 11.61 13.86
CA GLY A 214 25.55 12.38 15.11
C GLY A 214 25.33 13.88 14.89
N ARG A 215 25.98 14.47 13.87
CA ARG A 215 25.81 15.89 13.54
C ARG A 215 24.49 16.25 12.87
N GLU A 216 23.78 15.27 12.31
CA GLU A 216 22.45 15.48 11.72
C GLU A 216 21.35 15.44 12.80
N ILE A 217 21.64 14.84 13.97
CA ILE A 217 20.71 14.70 15.10
C ILE A 217 20.79 15.90 16.05
N ASP A 218 21.96 16.53 16.20
CA ASP A 218 22.20 17.75 16.97
C ASP A 218 21.61 19.00 16.25
#